data_bd068c67f7f055da935db68b92e0484d
#
_entry.id   bd068c67f7f055da935db68b92e0484d
#
_cell.length_a   1.000
_cell.length_b   1.000
_cell.length_c   1.000
_cell.angle_alpha   90.00
_cell.angle_beta   90.00
_cell.angle_gamma   90.00
#
_symmetry.space_group_name_H-M   'P 1'
#
loop_
_entity.id
_entity.type
_entity.pdbx_description
1 polymer ?
#
loop_
_entity_poly.entity_id
_entity_poly.type
_entity_poly.pdbx_seq_one_letter_code
_entity_poly.pdbx_strand_id
1 'polypeptide(L)'
;MSLLLCPVCRKPLDDGDKKASCENGHRFDRAREGYLNLLRSSKAGDTMGDPKAQARSRRDFLDKGYYAPLRDALVKLVSEKVQPCAVNEDRPSPILDICCGEG
;
A
#
# COMPACT_ATOMS: atom_id res chain seq x y z
N MET A 1 6.54 -14.88 1.63
CA MET A 1 6.31 -14.44 3.04
C MET A 1 5.85 -13.00 2.99
N SER A 2 4.67 -12.72 3.49
CA SER A 2 4.15 -11.35 3.53
C SER A 2 4.90 -10.52 4.59
N LEU A 3 5.15 -9.25 4.28
CA LEU A 3 5.68 -8.28 5.25
C LEU A 3 4.58 -7.73 6.18
N LEU A 4 3.32 -8.10 5.91
CA LEU A 4 2.18 -7.60 6.65
C LEU A 4 1.86 -8.48 7.85
N LEU A 5 1.48 -7.84 8.93
CA LEU A 5 1.00 -8.51 10.15
C LEU A 5 -0.50 -8.32 10.30
N CYS A 6 -1.14 -9.32 10.88
CA CYS A 6 -2.56 -9.26 11.21
C CYS A 6 -2.84 -8.12 12.19
N PRO A 7 -3.73 -7.16 11.90
CA PRO A 7 -4.04 -6.06 12.81
C PRO A 7 -4.77 -6.47 14.09
N VAL A 8 -5.26 -7.71 14.16
CA VAL A 8 -5.96 -8.24 15.34
C VAL A 8 -5.02 -8.96 16.29
N CYS A 9 -4.18 -9.85 15.77
CA CYS A 9 -3.34 -10.72 16.61
C CYS A 9 -1.83 -10.57 16.37
N ARG A 10 -1.42 -9.70 15.45
CA ARG A 10 -0.03 -9.42 15.09
C ARG A 10 0.76 -10.63 14.54
N LYS A 11 0.09 -11.70 14.21
CA LYS A 11 0.72 -12.84 13.52
C LYS A 11 0.95 -12.51 12.05
N PRO A 12 1.95 -13.11 11.40
CA PRO A 12 2.16 -12.93 9.97
C PRO A 12 0.90 -13.23 9.17
N LEU A 13 0.65 -12.44 8.14
CA LEU A 13 -0.40 -12.70 7.17
C LEU A 13 0.16 -13.55 6.04
N ASP A 14 -0.55 -14.60 5.69
CA ASP A 14 -0.36 -15.31 4.44
C ASP A 14 -1.15 -14.57 3.35
N ASP A 15 -0.40 -14.02 2.39
CA ASP A 15 -0.91 -13.09 1.39
C ASP A 15 -1.26 -13.83 0.10
N GLY A 16 -2.54 -14.18 -0.03
CA GLY A 16 -3.07 -14.81 -1.24
C GLY A 16 -3.65 -13.79 -2.23
N ASP A 17 -3.93 -14.25 -3.45
CA ASP A 17 -4.41 -13.42 -4.56
C ASP A 17 -5.73 -12.70 -4.28
N LYS A 18 -6.64 -13.35 -3.58
CA LYS A 18 -7.99 -12.81 -3.29
C LYS A 18 -8.19 -12.38 -1.85
N LYS A 19 -7.39 -12.90 -0.95
CA LYS A 19 -7.52 -12.67 0.50
C LYS A 19 -6.19 -12.92 1.19
N ALA A 20 -5.98 -12.24 2.31
CA ALA A 20 -4.93 -12.57 3.25
C ALA A 20 -5.51 -13.18 4.53
N SER A 21 -4.82 -14.11 5.14
CA SER A 21 -5.25 -14.77 6.38
C SER A 21 -4.09 -15.00 7.33
N CYS A 22 -4.37 -15.12 8.62
CA CYS A 22 -3.38 -15.48 9.62
C CYS A 22 -3.68 -16.85 10.23
N GLU A 23 -2.72 -17.40 10.97
CA GLU A 23 -2.84 -18.68 11.68
C GLU A 23 -4.08 -18.76 12.59
N ASN A 24 -4.49 -17.63 13.18
CA ASN A 24 -5.65 -17.54 14.06
C ASN A 24 -6.99 -17.45 13.30
N GLY A 25 -7.00 -17.60 11.98
CA GLY A 25 -8.19 -17.59 11.17
C GLY A 25 -8.77 -16.22 10.84
N HIS A 26 -8.11 -15.12 11.20
CA HIS A 26 -8.53 -13.78 10.75
C HIS A 26 -8.29 -13.65 9.25
N ARG A 27 -9.29 -13.11 8.55
CA ARG A 27 -9.28 -12.99 7.08
C ARG A 27 -9.53 -11.56 6.67
N PHE A 28 -8.84 -11.13 5.62
CA PHE A 28 -8.93 -9.79 5.05
C PHE A 28 -9.05 -9.91 3.55
N ASP A 29 -10.08 -9.30 2.99
CA ASP A 29 -10.33 -9.38 1.55
C ASP A 29 -9.43 -8.41 0.79
N ARG A 30 -8.99 -8.85 -0.39
CA ARG A 30 -8.29 -8.01 -1.34
C ARG A 30 -9.30 -7.39 -2.29
N ALA A 31 -9.25 -6.08 -2.42
CA ALA A 31 -10.09 -5.35 -3.37
C ALA A 31 -9.70 -5.70 -4.81
N ARG A 32 -10.61 -5.47 -5.74
CA ARG A 32 -10.39 -5.67 -7.18
C ARG A 32 -9.20 -4.85 -7.69
N GLU A 33 -8.98 -3.68 -7.12
CA GLU A 33 -7.87 -2.78 -7.42
C GLU A 33 -6.52 -3.26 -6.86
N GLY A 34 -6.51 -4.36 -6.10
CA GLY A 34 -5.31 -5.01 -5.57
C GLY A 34 -4.91 -4.63 -4.15
N TYR A 35 -5.52 -3.63 -3.53
CA TYR A 35 -5.19 -3.29 -2.14
C TYR A 35 -5.84 -4.24 -1.13
N LEU A 36 -5.19 -4.39 0.02
CA LEU A 36 -5.69 -5.19 1.13
C LEU A 36 -6.28 -4.28 2.20
N ASN A 37 -7.57 -4.45 2.51
CA ASN A 37 -8.22 -3.67 3.55
C ASN A 37 -7.96 -4.28 4.92
N LEU A 38 -7.04 -3.69 5.66
CA LEU A 38 -6.67 -4.11 7.02
C LEU A 38 -7.39 -3.32 8.12
N LEU A 39 -8.26 -2.37 7.76
CA LEU A 39 -9.03 -1.63 8.73
C LEU A 39 -10.06 -2.56 9.38
N ARG A 40 -10.10 -2.52 10.70
CA ARG A 40 -11.21 -3.14 11.44
C ARG A 40 -12.46 -2.29 11.17
N SER A 41 -13.60 -2.95 10.96
CA SER A 41 -14.87 -2.25 10.71
C SER A 41 -15.07 -1.13 11.73
N SER A 42 -14.91 0.11 11.29
CA SER A 42 -15.34 1.27 12.02
C SER A 42 -16.88 1.32 12.00
N LYS A 43 -17.49 1.81 13.06
CA LYS A 43 -18.93 2.00 13.11
C LYS A 43 -19.37 2.80 11.88
N ALA A 44 -20.45 2.39 11.24
CA ALA A 44 -21.05 3.11 10.13
C ALA A 44 -21.23 4.59 10.52
N GLY A 45 -20.48 5.49 9.87
CA GLY A 45 -20.52 6.93 10.17
C GLY A 45 -19.14 7.60 10.30
N ASP A 46 -18.07 6.87 10.60
CA ASP A 46 -16.72 7.43 10.61
C ASP A 46 -16.18 7.52 9.18
N THR A 47 -16.33 8.69 8.59
CA THR A 47 -15.63 9.06 7.34
C THR A 47 -14.15 9.31 7.69
N MET A 48 -13.36 8.26 7.72
CA MET A 48 -11.90 8.42 7.77
C MET A 48 -11.38 8.80 6.38
N GLY A 49 -10.71 9.93 6.31
CA GLY A 49 -10.08 10.42 5.09
C GLY A 49 -10.88 11.49 4.34
N ASP A 50 -10.35 11.90 3.22
CA ASP A 50 -10.93 12.94 2.38
C ASP A 50 -12.23 12.47 1.71
N PRO A 51 -13.20 13.37 1.48
CA PRO A 51 -14.39 13.04 0.69
C PRO A 51 -14.01 12.49 -0.69
N LYS A 52 -14.79 11.53 -1.20
CA LYS A 52 -14.55 10.89 -2.50
C LYS A 52 -14.38 11.90 -3.66
N ALA A 53 -15.13 13.00 -3.63
CA ALA A 53 -15.03 14.05 -4.65
C ALA A 53 -13.65 14.74 -4.60
N GLN A 54 -13.13 14.99 -3.41
CA GLN A 54 -11.81 15.61 -3.21
C GLN A 54 -10.68 14.68 -3.63
N ALA A 55 -10.76 13.40 -3.27
CA ALA A 55 -9.80 12.39 -3.71
C ALA A 55 -9.78 12.27 -5.25
N ARG A 56 -10.96 12.27 -5.90
CA ARG A 56 -11.07 12.24 -7.36
C ARG A 56 -10.45 13.48 -8.01
N SER A 57 -10.75 14.67 -7.50
CA SER A 57 -10.17 15.92 -8.02
C SER A 57 -8.65 15.94 -7.90
N ARG A 58 -8.11 15.40 -6.82
CA ARG A 58 -6.65 15.26 -6.62
C ARG A 58 -6.05 14.30 -7.65
N ARG A 59 -6.68 13.17 -7.88
CA ARG A 59 -6.24 12.21 -8.90
C ARG A 59 -6.27 12.84 -10.30
N ASP A 60 -7.38 13.46 -10.67
CA ASP A 60 -7.53 14.13 -11.96
C ASP A 60 -6.45 15.21 -12.18
N PHE A 61 -6.06 15.92 -11.12
CA PHE A 61 -4.96 16.89 -11.17
C PHE A 61 -3.61 16.21 -11.37
N LEU A 62 -3.33 15.14 -10.65
CA LEU A 62 -2.06 14.41 -10.76
C LEU A 62 -1.91 13.75 -12.13
N ASP A 63 -3.01 13.23 -12.70
CA ASP A 63 -3.02 12.58 -14.02
C ASP A 63 -2.71 13.56 -15.15
N LYS A 64 -2.85 14.88 -14.92
CA LYS A 64 -2.44 15.92 -15.88
C LYS A 64 -0.92 16.07 -16.03
N GLY A 65 -0.14 15.40 -15.17
CA GLY A 65 1.30 15.31 -15.29
C GLY A 65 2.09 16.51 -14.76
N TYR A 66 1.46 17.45 -14.05
CA TYR A 66 2.16 18.62 -13.50
C TYR A 66 3.31 18.25 -12.53
N TYR A 67 3.16 17.12 -11.82
CA TYR A 67 4.17 16.61 -10.89
C TYR A 67 5.10 15.54 -11.51
N ALA A 68 5.00 15.29 -12.81
CA ALA A 68 5.85 14.31 -13.47
C ALA A 68 7.36 14.58 -13.26
N PRO A 69 7.88 15.83 -13.35
CA PRO A 69 9.29 16.09 -13.09
C PRO A 69 9.72 15.74 -11.67
N LEU A 70 8.87 16.00 -10.66
CA LEU A 70 9.16 15.62 -9.27
C LEU A 70 9.15 14.11 -9.09
N ARG A 71 8.15 13.42 -9.64
CA ARG A 71 8.07 11.96 -9.62
C ARG A 71 9.32 11.33 -10.22
N ASP A 72 9.75 11.78 -11.39
CA ASP A 72 10.88 11.23 -12.10
C ASP A 72 12.19 11.49 -11.35
N ALA A 73 12.34 12.65 -10.72
CA ALA A 73 13.47 12.97 -9.84
C ALA A 73 13.52 12.06 -8.61
N LEU A 74 12.36 11.79 -7.97
CA LEU A 74 12.27 10.89 -6.84
C LEU A 74 12.58 9.44 -7.23
N VAL A 75 12.06 8.96 -8.35
CA VAL A 75 12.36 7.62 -8.87
C VAL A 75 13.86 7.47 -9.11
N LYS A 76 14.49 8.44 -9.75
CA LYS A 76 15.93 8.44 -9.98
C LYS A 76 16.71 8.40 -8.66
N LEU A 77 16.37 9.26 -7.71
CA LEU A 77 17.02 9.32 -6.39
C LEU A 77 16.91 7.98 -5.64
N VAL A 78 15.71 7.40 -5.62
CA VAL A 78 15.49 6.09 -4.98
C VAL A 78 16.30 5.01 -5.68
N SER A 79 16.30 4.98 -7.01
CA SER A 79 17.07 3.99 -7.78
C SER A 79 18.57 4.08 -7.54
N GLU A 80 19.10 5.29 -7.30
CA GLU A 80 20.52 5.52 -7.01
C GLU A 80 20.89 5.18 -5.56
N LYS A 81 19.98 5.38 -4.61
CA LYS A 81 20.24 5.25 -3.17
C LYS A 81 19.84 3.91 -2.58
N VAL A 82 18.83 3.26 -3.14
CA VAL A 82 18.44 1.92 -2.74
C VAL A 82 19.36 0.93 -3.43
N GLN A 83 20.50 0.67 -2.80
CA GLN A 83 21.33 -0.46 -3.20
C GLN A 83 20.53 -1.74 -2.95
N PRO A 84 20.57 -2.72 -3.87
CA PRO A 84 20.02 -4.05 -3.58
C PRO A 84 20.67 -4.53 -2.28
N CYS A 85 19.90 -4.63 -1.23
CA CYS A 85 20.38 -5.29 -0.03
C CYS A 85 20.78 -6.71 -0.43
N ALA A 86 22.02 -7.07 -0.24
CA ALA A 86 22.63 -8.36 -0.63
C ALA A 86 22.04 -9.57 0.13
N VAL A 87 20.75 -9.59 0.32
CA VAL A 87 20.00 -10.68 0.95
C VAL A 87 19.20 -11.37 -0.15
N ASN A 88 19.87 -12.21 -0.91
CA ASN A 88 19.36 -13.05 -1.99
C ASN A 88 18.99 -12.29 -3.28
N GLU A 89 19.69 -12.61 -4.33
CA GLU A 89 19.55 -12.06 -5.70
C GLU A 89 18.15 -12.21 -6.32
N ASP A 90 17.26 -13.00 -5.71
CA ASP A 90 15.93 -13.31 -6.23
C ASP A 90 14.78 -12.47 -5.63
N ARG A 91 15.06 -11.52 -4.72
CA ARG A 91 13.99 -10.71 -4.12
C ARG A 91 14.29 -9.21 -4.22
N PRO A 92 13.42 -8.42 -4.87
CA PRO A 92 13.55 -6.98 -4.85
C PRO A 92 13.43 -6.46 -3.41
N SER A 93 14.27 -5.48 -3.05
CA SER A 93 14.18 -4.81 -1.75
C SER A 93 12.81 -4.13 -1.63
N PRO A 94 12.06 -4.38 -0.55
CA PRO A 94 10.77 -3.76 -0.36
C PRO A 94 10.93 -2.26 -0.06
N ILE A 95 10.06 -1.45 -0.65
CA ILE A 95 9.94 -0.03 -0.36
C ILE A 95 8.61 0.19 0.36
N LEU A 96 8.63 0.88 1.49
CA LEU A 96 7.44 1.27 2.23
C LEU A 96 7.20 2.77 2.05
N ASP A 97 6.09 3.11 1.42
CA ASP A 97 5.58 4.48 1.34
C ASP A 97 4.47 4.67 2.37
N ILE A 98 4.72 5.48 3.38
CA ILE A 98 3.76 5.76 4.47
C ILE A 98 2.96 7.00 4.11
N CYS A 99 1.63 6.91 4.25
CA CYS A 99 0.73 8.02 3.91
C CYS A 99 0.79 8.41 2.43
N CYS A 100 0.97 7.43 1.57
CA CYS A 100 1.17 7.65 0.13
C CYS A 100 -0.01 8.36 -0.57
N GLY A 101 -1.20 8.38 0.02
CA GLY A 101 -2.37 9.01 -0.58
C GLY A 101 -2.76 8.35 -1.91
N GLU A 102 -2.61 9.08 -3.00
CA GLU A 102 -2.88 8.59 -4.36
C GLU A 102 -1.67 7.86 -5.00
N GLY A 103 -0.59 7.73 -4.28
CA GLY A 103 0.62 7.03 -4.73
C GLY A 103 1.65 7.92 -5.38
#